data_6bc9075c3412eb21f7af226bc55c875f
#
_entry.id   6bc9075c3412eb21f7af226bc55c875f
#
_cell.length_a   1.000
_cell.length_b   1.000
_cell.length_c   1.000
_cell.angle_alpha   90.00
_cell.angle_beta   90.00
_cell.angle_gamma   90.00
#
_symmetry.space_group_name_H-M   'P 1'
#
loop_
_entity.id
_entity.type
_entity.pdbx_description
1 polymer ?
#
loop_
_entity_poly.entity_id
_entity_poly.type
_entity_poly.pdbx_seq_one_letter_code
_entity_poly.pdbx_strand_id
1 'polypeptide(L)'
;MYKESITDPSAFWSAIASEFYWKKEWDPANIVQGNFDTTKGPISTSFFSGAQTNIAWNCLDAQISKGRGDTAAFVWEGNGLDENKTMSYSEVCSEVNKLANWLRNIGVKKGDRVIIYMPMIPELPISMLA
;
A
#
# COMPACT_ATOMS: atom_id res chain seq x y z
N MET A 1 -23.43 -0.36 1.31
CA MET A 1 -22.11 0.13 0.83
C MET A 1 -22.24 1.45 0.04
N TYR A 2 -22.70 1.50 -1.27
CA TYR A 2 -22.71 2.76 -2.03
C TYR A 2 -23.50 3.91 -1.35
N LYS A 3 -24.76 3.64 -0.93
CA LYS A 3 -25.57 4.67 -0.26
C LYS A 3 -24.91 5.19 1.03
N GLU A 4 -24.31 4.33 1.81
CA GLU A 4 -23.60 4.70 3.05
C GLU A 4 -22.39 5.57 2.74
N SER A 5 -21.59 5.21 1.72
CA SER A 5 -20.39 5.97 1.36
C SER A 5 -20.66 7.39 0.86
N ILE A 6 -21.86 7.66 0.32
CA ILE A 6 -22.24 9.00 -0.12
C ILE A 6 -23.06 9.78 0.92
N THR A 7 -23.72 9.07 1.86
CA THR A 7 -24.54 9.73 2.91
C THR A 7 -23.67 10.21 4.06
N ASP A 8 -22.73 9.39 4.51
CA ASP A 8 -21.73 9.74 5.51
C ASP A 8 -20.37 9.16 5.12
N PRO A 9 -19.63 9.84 4.23
CA PRO A 9 -18.31 9.38 3.78
C PRO A 9 -17.32 9.23 4.94
N SER A 10 -17.40 10.07 5.95
CA SER A 10 -16.46 10.04 7.07
C SER A 10 -16.63 8.78 7.91
N ALA A 11 -17.86 8.46 8.30
CA ALA A 11 -18.12 7.22 9.06
C ALA A 11 -17.81 5.97 8.22
N PHE A 12 -18.21 5.96 6.94
CA PHE A 12 -17.97 4.83 6.04
C PHE A 12 -16.47 4.53 5.88
N TRP A 13 -15.68 5.55 5.52
CA TRP A 13 -14.24 5.36 5.29
C TRP A 13 -13.46 5.14 6.58
N SER A 14 -13.90 5.70 7.71
CA SER A 14 -13.32 5.40 9.02
C SER A 14 -13.47 3.93 9.39
N ALA A 15 -14.65 3.35 9.18
CA ALA A 15 -14.90 1.93 9.46
C ALA A 15 -13.98 1.03 8.62
N ILE A 16 -13.84 1.31 7.32
CA ILE A 16 -12.93 0.55 6.43
C ILE A 16 -11.48 0.75 6.85
N ALA A 17 -11.06 1.99 7.12
CA ALA A 17 -9.68 2.31 7.48
C ALA A 17 -9.24 1.66 8.80
N SER A 18 -10.16 1.41 9.73
CA SER A 18 -9.86 0.75 11.00
C SER A 18 -9.42 -0.72 10.86
N GLU A 19 -9.65 -1.36 9.70
CA GLU A 19 -9.18 -2.71 9.41
C GLU A 19 -7.69 -2.78 9.06
N PHE A 20 -7.06 -1.63 8.79
CA PHE A 20 -5.67 -1.52 8.37
C PHE A 20 -4.77 -1.01 9.50
N TYR A 21 -3.48 -1.26 9.34
CA TYR A 21 -2.47 -0.72 10.23
C TYR A 21 -2.17 0.75 9.93
N TRP A 22 -2.15 1.56 10.99
CA TRP A 22 -1.73 2.95 10.96
C TRP A 22 -0.63 3.16 11.99
N LYS A 23 0.50 3.72 11.57
CA LYS A 23 1.56 4.17 12.47
C LYS A 23 1.09 5.37 13.31
N LYS A 24 0.27 6.23 12.70
CA LYS A 24 -0.42 7.33 13.34
C LYS A 24 -1.85 7.35 12.80
N GLU A 25 -2.80 7.16 13.67
CA GLU A 25 -4.22 7.20 13.33
C GLU A 25 -4.64 8.61 12.89
N TRP A 26 -5.79 8.71 12.27
CA TRP A 26 -6.38 9.95 11.81
C TRP A 26 -7.17 10.66 12.90
N ASP A 27 -7.33 11.96 12.75
CA ASP A 27 -8.33 12.73 13.49
C ASP A 27 -9.70 12.52 12.82
N PRO A 28 -10.75 12.11 13.56
CA PRO A 28 -12.11 11.97 13.03
C PRO A 28 -12.64 13.19 12.26
N ALA A 29 -12.18 14.39 12.59
CA ALA A 29 -12.54 15.62 11.87
C ALA A 29 -11.86 15.75 10.49
N ASN A 30 -10.84 14.95 10.21
CA ASN A 30 -9.97 15.08 9.04
C ASN A 30 -10.01 13.87 8.10
N ILE A 31 -11.10 13.09 8.13
CA ILE A 31 -11.22 11.86 7.32
C ILE A 31 -11.41 12.21 5.85
N VAL A 32 -12.37 13.09 5.54
CA VAL A 32 -12.63 13.55 4.18
C VAL A 32 -12.70 15.07 4.19
N GLN A 33 -11.80 15.70 3.49
CA GLN A 33 -11.76 17.14 3.30
C GLN A 33 -11.63 17.47 1.83
N GLY A 34 -12.25 18.55 1.39
CA GLY A 34 -12.13 18.97 0.00
C GLY A 34 -12.79 20.29 -0.29
N ASN A 35 -12.30 20.94 -1.34
CA ASN A 35 -12.91 22.11 -1.93
C ASN A 35 -13.11 21.85 -3.43
N PHE A 36 -14.39 21.80 -3.85
CA PHE A 36 -14.79 21.73 -5.27
C PHE A 36 -15.40 23.04 -5.78
N ASP A 37 -15.44 24.07 -4.92
CA ASP A 37 -15.95 25.39 -5.26
C ASP A 37 -14.80 26.32 -5.67
N THR A 38 -14.66 26.57 -6.96
CA THR A 38 -13.59 27.40 -7.52
C THR A 38 -13.62 28.85 -7.03
N THR A 39 -14.76 29.33 -6.48
CA THR A 39 -14.87 30.67 -5.89
C THR A 39 -14.19 30.76 -4.52
N LYS A 40 -13.95 29.61 -3.87
CA LYS A 40 -13.29 29.50 -2.56
C LYS A 40 -11.80 29.13 -2.66
N GLY A 41 -11.25 29.10 -3.86
CA GLY A 41 -9.85 28.78 -4.12
C GLY A 41 -9.64 27.57 -5.01
N PRO A 42 -8.41 27.03 -5.07
CA PRO A 42 -8.10 25.86 -5.89
C PRO A 42 -8.90 24.63 -5.45
N ILE A 43 -9.27 23.80 -6.44
CA ILE A 43 -9.87 22.49 -6.17
C ILE A 43 -8.85 21.63 -5.42
N SER A 44 -9.27 21.05 -4.32
CA SER A 44 -8.42 20.19 -3.49
C SER A 44 -9.24 19.05 -2.87
N THR A 45 -8.59 17.91 -2.69
CA THR A 45 -9.12 16.76 -1.95
C THR A 45 -8.04 16.21 -1.03
N SER A 46 -8.42 15.86 0.18
CA SER A 46 -7.55 15.24 1.17
C SER A 46 -8.32 14.20 1.97
N PHE A 47 -7.68 13.06 2.19
CA PHE A 47 -8.23 11.97 2.99
C PHE A 47 -7.29 11.67 4.14
N PHE A 48 -7.85 11.42 5.34
CA PHE A 48 -7.10 11.05 6.54
C PHE A 48 -5.90 11.98 6.81
N SER A 49 -6.11 13.29 6.71
CA SER A 49 -5.05 14.29 6.86
C SER A 49 -4.30 14.14 8.18
N GLY A 50 -2.97 14.06 8.09
CA GLY A 50 -2.07 13.91 9.21
C GLY A 50 -1.89 12.47 9.72
N ALA A 51 -2.64 11.49 9.18
CA ALA A 51 -2.42 10.08 9.46
C ALA A 51 -1.19 9.54 8.73
N GLN A 52 -0.65 8.41 9.21
CA GLN A 52 0.52 7.76 8.63
C GLN A 52 0.30 6.25 8.57
N THR A 53 0.48 5.66 7.42
CA THR A 53 0.45 4.21 7.21
C THR A 53 1.60 3.77 6.31
N ASN A 54 1.79 2.47 6.19
CA ASN A 54 2.75 1.87 5.27
C ASN A 54 2.05 0.72 4.52
N ILE A 55 2.04 0.81 3.19
CA ILE A 55 1.38 -0.18 2.35
C ILE A 55 2.09 -1.54 2.40
N ALA A 56 3.42 -1.56 2.40
CA ALA A 56 4.19 -2.80 2.47
C ALA A 56 3.89 -3.54 3.78
N TRP A 57 3.84 -2.82 4.92
CA TRP A 57 3.48 -3.40 6.20
C TRP A 57 2.08 -4.02 6.18
N ASN A 58 1.09 -3.33 5.64
CA ASN A 58 -0.28 -3.82 5.52
C ASN A 58 -0.38 -5.05 4.60
N CYS A 59 0.37 -5.06 3.50
CA CYS A 59 0.35 -6.17 2.54
C CYS A 59 1.12 -7.41 3.03
N LEU A 60 2.21 -7.24 3.77
CA LEU A 60 3.15 -8.30 4.11
C LEU A 60 3.17 -8.60 5.61
N ASP A 61 3.73 -7.69 6.42
CA ASP A 61 3.92 -7.93 7.86
C ASP A 61 2.62 -8.24 8.59
N ALA A 62 1.54 -7.53 8.25
CA ALA A 62 0.22 -7.77 8.83
C ALA A 62 -0.32 -9.18 8.48
N GLN A 63 -0.02 -9.72 7.31
CA GLN A 63 -0.43 -11.08 6.94
C GLN A 63 0.41 -12.12 7.66
N ILE A 64 1.71 -11.89 7.76
CA ILE A 64 2.63 -12.76 8.50
C ILE A 64 2.23 -12.81 9.99
N SER A 65 1.93 -11.67 10.60
CA SER A 65 1.49 -11.60 12.01
C SER A 65 0.15 -12.30 12.26
N LYS A 66 -0.70 -12.43 11.22
CA LYS A 66 -1.94 -13.23 11.26
C LYS A 66 -1.72 -14.73 11.02
N GLY A 67 -0.46 -15.19 10.99
CA GLY A 67 -0.10 -16.60 10.77
C GLY A 67 -0.16 -17.07 9.32
N ARG A 68 -0.16 -16.13 8.35
CA ARG A 68 -0.22 -16.46 6.92
C ARG A 68 1.15 -16.46 6.24
N GLY A 69 2.25 -16.46 6.99
CA GLY A 69 3.61 -16.35 6.46
C GLY A 69 3.93 -17.36 5.36
N ASP A 70 3.51 -18.61 5.54
CA ASP A 70 3.74 -19.70 4.59
C ASP A 70 2.68 -19.85 3.49
N THR A 71 1.64 -18.99 3.53
CA THR A 71 0.61 -18.98 2.47
C THR A 71 1.16 -18.30 1.21
N ALA A 72 0.75 -18.77 0.04
CA ALA A 72 1.11 -18.14 -1.23
C ALA A 72 0.62 -16.70 -1.29
N ALA A 73 1.55 -15.76 -1.48
CA ALA A 73 1.27 -14.34 -1.71
C ALA A 73 1.19 -14.05 -3.21
N PHE A 74 2.10 -14.64 -4.00
CA PHE A 74 2.13 -14.54 -5.44
C PHE A 74 2.18 -15.90 -6.09
N VAL A 75 1.43 -16.06 -7.16
CA VAL A 75 1.56 -17.14 -8.14
C VAL A 75 1.81 -16.45 -9.47
N TRP A 76 2.98 -16.66 -10.04
CA TRP A 76 3.39 -16.09 -11.30
C TRP A 76 3.53 -17.18 -12.35
N GLU A 77 3.07 -16.89 -13.55
CA GLU A 77 3.25 -17.71 -14.75
C GLU A 77 3.91 -16.89 -15.84
N GLY A 78 4.98 -17.39 -16.41
CA GLY A 78 5.66 -16.82 -17.56
C GLY A 78 5.08 -17.25 -18.88
N ASN A 79 5.80 -16.98 -19.97
CA ASN A 79 5.37 -17.34 -21.32
C ASN A 79 5.68 -18.80 -21.67
N GLY A 80 6.66 -19.42 -21.03
CA GLY A 80 7.01 -20.83 -21.19
C GLY A 80 6.12 -21.72 -20.33
N LEU A 81 5.86 -22.95 -20.78
CA LEU A 81 5.00 -23.91 -20.06
C LEU A 81 5.55 -24.27 -18.66
N ASP A 82 6.86 -24.21 -18.48
CA ASP A 82 7.56 -24.52 -17.22
C ASP A 82 7.99 -23.27 -16.43
N GLU A 83 7.64 -22.09 -16.94
CA GLU A 83 7.97 -20.81 -16.27
C GLU A 83 6.87 -20.44 -15.26
N ASN A 84 7.00 -20.96 -14.05
CA ASN A 84 6.09 -20.58 -12.97
C ASN A 84 6.86 -20.39 -11.66
N LYS A 85 6.34 -19.56 -10.78
CA LYS A 85 6.91 -19.32 -9.45
C LYS A 85 5.80 -19.00 -8.45
N THR A 86 5.79 -19.73 -7.35
CA THR A 86 4.96 -19.40 -6.20
C THR A 86 5.86 -18.84 -5.09
N MET A 87 5.46 -17.74 -4.49
CA MET A 87 6.16 -17.13 -3.37
C MET A 87 5.20 -16.93 -2.19
N SER A 88 5.62 -17.32 -1.01
CA SER A 88 4.89 -17.08 0.24
C SER A 88 5.01 -15.64 0.71
N TYR A 89 4.15 -15.21 1.64
CA TYR A 89 4.24 -13.87 2.25
C TYR A 89 5.59 -13.65 2.93
N SER A 90 6.15 -14.65 3.60
CA SER A 90 7.47 -14.57 4.25
C SER A 90 8.59 -14.38 3.23
N GLU A 91 8.56 -15.10 2.12
CA GLU A 91 9.56 -14.98 1.05
C GLU A 91 9.49 -13.60 0.39
N VAL A 92 8.29 -13.14 0.02
CA VAL A 92 8.09 -11.80 -0.56
C VAL A 92 8.58 -10.72 0.41
N CYS A 93 8.22 -10.80 1.68
CA CYS A 93 8.67 -9.85 2.71
C CYS A 93 10.20 -9.82 2.81
N SER A 94 10.86 -10.97 2.75
CA SER A 94 12.33 -11.07 2.75
C SER A 94 12.95 -10.34 1.56
N GLU A 95 12.43 -10.57 0.35
CA GLU A 95 12.95 -9.91 -0.87
C GLU A 95 12.69 -8.40 -0.86
N VAL A 96 11.50 -7.97 -0.44
CA VAL A 96 11.16 -6.55 -0.27
C VAL A 96 12.14 -5.87 0.70
N ASN A 97 12.42 -6.49 1.85
CA ASN A 97 13.35 -5.95 2.84
C ASN A 97 14.79 -5.85 2.30
N LYS A 98 15.25 -6.83 1.53
CA LYS A 98 16.58 -6.77 0.88
C LYS A 98 16.68 -5.58 -0.07
N LEU A 99 15.70 -5.41 -0.94
CA LEU A 99 15.68 -4.30 -1.89
C LEU A 99 15.52 -2.94 -1.20
N ALA A 100 14.64 -2.82 -0.21
CA ALA A 100 14.46 -1.60 0.57
C ALA A 100 15.76 -1.19 1.28
N ASN A 101 16.50 -2.15 1.88
CA ASN A 101 17.79 -1.88 2.50
C ASN A 101 18.83 -1.43 1.47
N TRP A 102 18.87 -2.04 0.28
CA TRP A 102 19.77 -1.61 -0.78
C TRP A 102 19.44 -0.18 -1.25
N LEU A 103 18.17 0.14 -1.50
CA LEU A 103 17.74 1.49 -1.87
C LEU A 103 18.17 2.53 -0.83
N ARG A 104 17.99 2.24 0.46
CA ARG A 104 18.47 3.11 1.55
C ARG A 104 19.99 3.30 1.52
N ASN A 105 20.74 2.24 1.27
CA ASN A 105 22.21 2.28 1.26
C ASN A 105 22.75 3.12 0.10
N ILE A 106 22.07 3.16 -1.05
CA ILE A 106 22.44 4.03 -2.17
C ILE A 106 21.89 5.46 -2.02
N GLY A 107 21.19 5.77 -0.92
CA GLY A 107 20.79 7.12 -0.56
C GLY A 107 19.38 7.52 -0.95
N VAL A 108 18.54 6.60 -1.43
CA VAL A 108 17.12 6.89 -1.72
C VAL A 108 16.37 7.28 -0.44
N LYS A 109 15.61 8.36 -0.50
CA LYS A 109 14.90 8.97 0.63
C LYS A 109 13.44 9.24 0.29
N LYS A 110 12.65 9.48 1.32
CA LYS A 110 11.25 9.89 1.17
C LYS A 110 11.15 11.14 0.29
N GLY A 111 10.32 11.04 -0.75
CA GLY A 111 10.12 12.11 -1.74
C GLY A 111 10.90 11.91 -3.04
N ASP A 112 11.88 11.00 -3.06
CA ASP A 112 12.56 10.64 -4.29
C ASP A 112 11.61 9.88 -5.23
N ARG A 113 11.88 9.98 -6.51
CA ARG A 113 11.11 9.30 -7.55
C ARG A 113 11.94 8.16 -8.12
N VAL A 114 11.44 6.94 -7.95
CA VAL A 114 12.04 5.73 -8.51
C VAL A 114 11.22 5.29 -9.71
N ILE A 115 11.88 5.04 -10.84
CA ILE A 115 11.25 4.53 -12.05
C ILE A 115 11.49 3.02 -12.11
N ILE A 116 10.41 2.24 -12.23
CA ILE A 116 10.46 0.81 -12.44
C ILE A 116 10.21 0.55 -13.93
N TYR A 117 11.19 -0.09 -14.60
CA TYR A 117 11.07 -0.48 -16.00
C TYR A 117 11.42 -1.95 -16.15
N MET A 118 10.41 -2.80 -16.04
CA MET A 118 10.55 -4.27 -16.14
C MET A 118 9.24 -4.90 -16.62
N PRO A 119 9.28 -6.14 -17.17
CA PRO A 119 8.09 -6.88 -17.53
C PRO A 119 7.30 -7.34 -16.29
N MET A 120 6.18 -8.03 -16.51
CA MET A 120 5.34 -8.60 -15.44
C MET A 120 6.01 -9.86 -14.85
N ILE A 121 7.00 -9.65 -14.01
CA ILE A 121 7.75 -10.67 -13.28
C ILE A 121 7.58 -10.45 -11.77
N PRO A 122 7.87 -11.45 -10.91
CA PRO A 122 7.72 -11.32 -9.45
C PRO A 122 8.48 -10.15 -8.83
N GLU A 123 9.57 -9.72 -9.46
CA GLU A 123 10.38 -8.58 -9.01
C GLU A 123 9.66 -7.24 -9.16
N LEU A 124 8.63 -7.15 -10.03
CA LEU A 124 7.84 -5.92 -10.19
C LEU A 124 7.09 -5.56 -8.90
N PRO A 125 6.20 -6.39 -8.35
CA PRO A 125 5.52 -6.08 -7.09
C PRO A 125 6.49 -6.00 -5.89
N ILE A 126 7.59 -6.74 -5.90
CA ILE A 126 8.65 -6.60 -4.88
C ILE A 126 9.23 -5.19 -4.92
N SER A 127 9.52 -4.67 -6.12
CA SER A 127 10.07 -3.31 -6.30
C SER A 127 9.06 -2.21 -5.92
N MET A 128 7.77 -2.48 -6.09
CA MET A 128 6.71 -1.53 -5.69
C MET A 128 6.54 -1.44 -4.18
N LEU A 129 6.83 -2.53 -3.45
CA LEU A 129 6.67 -2.61 -2.00
C LEU A 129 7.93 -2.21 -1.23
N ALA A 130 9.06 -2.18 -1.89
CA ALA A 130 10.35 -1.82 -1.30
C ALA A 130 10.51 -0.29 -1.19
#